data_53e5c0410a7991d15bb3a054e2d882c2
#
_entry.id   53e5c0410a7991d15bb3a054e2d882c2
#
_cell.length_a   1.000
_cell.length_b   1.000
_cell.length_c   1.000
_cell.angle_alpha   90.00
_cell.angle_beta   90.00
_cell.angle_gamma   90.00
#
_symmetry.space_group_name_H-M   'P 1'
#
loop_
_entity.id
_entity.type
_entity.pdbx_description
1 polymer ?
#
loop_
_entity_poly.entity_id
_entity_poly.type
_entity_poly.pdbx_seq_one_letter_code
_entity_poly.pdbx_strand_id
1 'polypeptide(L)'
;TRSLFHKEYAAENRSIENDLEAVSFLLTDCQLIIKNFDTFFLPDNEAITSFLRGANPERIAWISPDHSSVNQEGELLDRNGIPVSFHRESSSKIQIRSAGKDRVMWTSDDVVYPDRKTLSKAN
;
A
#
# COMPACT_ATOMS: atom_id res chain seq x y z
N THR A 1 14.71 1.36 3.51
CA THR A 1 13.35 1.37 3.07
C THR A 1 12.69 -0.01 3.12
N ARG A 2 13.16 -0.98 2.31
CA ARG A 2 12.55 -2.32 2.36
C ARG A 2 12.67 -2.97 3.74
N SER A 3 13.83 -2.90 4.35
CA SER A 3 14.03 -3.49 5.68
C SER A 3 13.23 -2.76 6.73
N LEU A 4 13.06 -1.44 6.58
CA LEU A 4 12.25 -0.65 7.50
C LEU A 4 10.78 -1.01 7.38
N PHE A 5 10.28 -1.13 6.15
CA PHE A 5 8.91 -1.55 5.91
C PHE A 5 8.65 -2.94 6.50
N HIS A 6 9.54 -3.88 6.24
CA HIS A 6 9.43 -5.25 6.75
C HIS A 6 9.31 -5.27 8.28
N LYS A 7 10.05 -4.39 8.94
CA LYS A 7 10.11 -4.32 10.40
C LYS A 7 8.89 -3.60 10.99
N GLU A 8 8.42 -2.54 10.35
CA GLU A 8 7.42 -1.63 10.91
C GLU A 8 5.98 -1.94 10.51
N TYR A 9 5.76 -2.47 9.32
CA TYR A 9 4.40 -2.71 8.83
C TYR A 9 3.69 -3.71 9.74
N ALA A 10 2.51 -3.32 10.22
CA ALA A 10 1.68 -4.11 11.14
C ALA A 10 2.37 -4.41 12.49
N ALA A 11 3.40 -3.63 12.87
CA ALA A 11 4.05 -3.77 14.17
C ALA A 11 3.10 -3.34 15.29
N GLU A 12 3.23 -3.98 16.46
CA GLU A 12 2.32 -3.76 17.58
C GLU A 12 2.28 -2.31 18.08
N ASN A 13 3.40 -1.61 18.01
CA ASN A 13 3.49 -0.23 18.49
C ASN A 13 3.10 0.81 17.43
N ARG A 14 2.49 0.39 16.34
CA ARG A 14 2.10 1.26 15.23
C ARG A 14 0.61 1.18 15.00
N SER A 15 0.06 2.16 14.29
CA SER A 15 -1.36 2.23 13.98
C SER A 15 -1.62 1.82 12.53
N ILE A 16 -2.90 1.62 12.18
CA ILE A 16 -3.30 1.37 10.79
C ILE A 16 -2.87 2.56 9.92
N GLU A 17 -3.05 3.78 10.42
CA GLU A 17 -2.63 4.98 9.69
C GLU A 17 -1.15 4.95 9.36
N ASN A 18 -0.32 4.55 10.32
CA ASN A 18 1.12 4.41 10.08
C ASN A 18 1.41 3.33 9.03
N ASP A 19 0.65 2.25 9.05
CA ASP A 19 0.83 1.17 8.07
C ASP A 19 0.54 1.68 6.66
N LEU A 20 -0.57 2.38 6.48
CA LEU A 20 -0.93 2.90 5.15
C LEU A 20 0.06 3.96 4.67
N GLU A 21 0.56 4.78 5.59
CA GLU A 21 1.60 5.76 5.27
C GLU A 21 2.87 5.05 4.78
N ALA A 22 3.26 3.96 5.43
CA ALA A 22 4.44 3.19 5.03
C ALA A 22 4.28 2.63 3.61
N VAL A 23 3.10 2.11 3.28
CA VAL A 23 2.81 1.62 1.93
C VAL A 23 2.89 2.77 0.93
N SER A 24 2.35 3.93 1.29
CA SER A 24 2.40 5.11 0.44
C SER A 24 3.84 5.53 0.14
N PHE A 25 4.73 5.46 1.13
CA PHE A 25 6.15 5.77 0.92
C PHE A 25 6.78 4.80 -0.07
N LEU A 26 6.46 3.50 0.02
CA LEU A 26 6.97 2.52 -0.96
C LEU A 26 6.50 2.86 -2.36
N LEU A 27 5.24 3.23 -2.51
CA LEU A 27 4.69 3.59 -3.81
C LEU A 27 5.35 4.84 -4.36
N THR A 28 5.63 5.83 -3.50
CA THR A 28 6.33 7.05 -3.91
C THR A 28 7.74 6.72 -4.39
N ASP A 29 8.49 5.92 -3.64
CA ASP A 29 9.83 5.50 -4.05
C ASP A 29 9.78 4.75 -5.39
N CYS A 30 8.80 3.86 -5.52
CA CYS A 30 8.62 3.09 -6.74
C CYS A 30 8.39 4.01 -7.94
N GLN A 31 7.53 5.02 -7.78
CA GLN A 31 7.24 5.98 -8.85
C GLN A 31 8.46 6.82 -9.22
N LEU A 32 9.33 7.10 -8.25
CA LEU A 32 10.56 7.87 -8.53
C LEU A 32 11.60 7.05 -9.28
N ILE A 33 11.64 5.76 -9.03
CA ILE A 33 12.68 4.89 -9.59
C ILE A 33 12.24 4.22 -10.89
N ILE A 34 10.99 3.77 -10.96
CA ILE A 34 10.48 3.08 -12.15
C ILE A 34 10.04 4.09 -13.19
N LYS A 35 10.77 4.14 -14.29
CA LYS A 35 10.47 5.05 -15.40
C LYS A 35 9.12 4.68 -16.02
N ASN A 36 8.30 5.69 -16.28
CA ASN A 36 6.97 5.52 -16.89
C ASN A 36 6.05 4.62 -16.05
N PHE A 37 6.12 4.78 -14.73
CA PHE A 37 5.29 4.01 -13.80
C PHE A 37 3.81 4.09 -14.20
N ASP A 38 3.34 5.24 -14.64
CA ASP A 38 1.94 5.47 -14.99
C ASP A 38 1.46 4.64 -16.19
N THR A 39 2.38 4.06 -16.98
CA THR A 39 2.02 3.22 -18.11
C THR A 39 1.73 1.76 -17.75
N PHE A 40 2.08 1.36 -16.52
CA PHE A 40 1.87 -0.02 -16.09
C PHE A 40 0.42 -0.23 -15.68
N PHE A 41 -0.15 -1.34 -16.12
CA PHE A 41 -1.51 -1.72 -15.74
C PHE A 41 -1.47 -2.44 -14.40
N LEU A 42 -1.91 -1.75 -13.35
CA LEU A 42 -1.92 -2.25 -11.98
C LEU A 42 -3.34 -2.09 -11.43
N PRO A 43 -4.27 -2.96 -11.81
CA PRO A 43 -5.70 -2.75 -11.55
C PRO A 43 -6.14 -3.01 -10.12
N ASP A 44 -5.38 -3.78 -9.35
CA ASP A 44 -5.81 -4.22 -8.02
C ASP A 44 -4.64 -4.43 -7.07
N ASN A 45 -4.96 -4.85 -5.84
CA ASN A 45 -3.98 -5.12 -4.80
C ASN A 45 -2.95 -6.15 -5.25
N GLU A 46 -3.42 -7.27 -5.82
CA GLU A 46 -2.51 -8.34 -6.26
C GLU A 46 -1.48 -7.83 -7.25
N ALA A 47 -1.92 -7.06 -8.25
CA ALA A 47 -1.03 -6.52 -9.27
C ALA A 47 -0.03 -5.53 -8.67
N ILE A 48 -0.50 -4.63 -7.82
CA ILE A 48 0.36 -3.62 -7.17
C ILE A 48 1.37 -4.30 -6.24
N THR A 49 0.90 -5.25 -5.45
CA THR A 49 1.76 -5.95 -4.50
C THR A 49 2.82 -6.77 -5.24
N SER A 50 2.44 -7.45 -6.32
CA SER A 50 3.39 -8.19 -7.15
C SER A 50 4.46 -7.26 -7.71
N PHE A 51 4.06 -6.08 -8.20
CA PHE A 51 4.98 -5.08 -8.72
C PHE A 51 5.97 -4.64 -7.65
N LEU A 52 5.48 -4.39 -6.42
CA LEU A 52 6.31 -3.98 -5.30
C LEU A 52 7.21 -5.11 -4.78
N ARG A 53 6.88 -6.36 -5.07
CA ARG A 53 7.68 -7.52 -4.66
C ARG A 53 8.74 -7.92 -5.69
N GLY A 54 8.93 -7.11 -6.71
CA GLY A 54 9.99 -7.31 -7.69
C GLY A 54 9.54 -7.56 -9.13
N ALA A 55 8.23 -7.68 -9.37
CA ALA A 55 7.73 -7.87 -10.74
C ALA A 55 7.66 -6.54 -11.48
N ASN A 56 8.82 -5.88 -11.60
CA ASN A 56 8.97 -4.58 -12.26
C ASN A 56 10.25 -4.58 -13.08
N PRO A 57 10.43 -3.60 -13.99
CA PRO A 57 11.59 -3.59 -14.90
C PRO A 57 12.95 -3.59 -14.20
N GLU A 58 13.04 -2.96 -13.04
CA GLU A 58 14.30 -2.88 -12.29
C GLU A 58 14.47 -4.06 -11.34
N ARG A 59 13.47 -4.92 -11.21
CA ARG A 59 13.46 -6.08 -10.31
C ARG A 59 13.77 -5.71 -8.87
N ILE A 60 13.26 -4.56 -8.44
CA ILE A 60 13.45 -4.09 -7.06
C ILE A 60 12.27 -4.55 -6.22
N ALA A 61 12.58 -5.24 -5.11
CA ALA A 61 11.56 -5.68 -4.17
C ALA A 61 11.48 -4.69 -3.02
N TRP A 62 10.51 -3.79 -3.07
CA TRP A 62 10.22 -2.88 -1.94
C TRP A 62 9.55 -3.64 -0.81
N ILE A 63 8.77 -4.66 -1.13
CA ILE A 63 8.20 -5.59 -0.15
C ILE A 63 8.90 -6.91 -0.33
N SER A 64 9.39 -7.48 0.78
CA SER A 64 10.06 -8.77 0.73
C SER A 64 9.12 -9.84 0.19
N PRO A 65 9.58 -10.73 -0.71
CA PRO A 65 8.71 -11.78 -1.25
C PRO A 65 8.09 -12.68 -0.19
N ASP A 66 8.71 -12.79 0.99
CA ASP A 66 8.22 -13.64 2.07
C ASP A 66 7.60 -12.86 3.22
N HIS A 67 7.21 -11.59 2.98
CA HIS A 67 6.59 -10.77 4.02
C HIS A 67 5.30 -11.42 4.51
N SER A 68 5.14 -11.51 5.84
CA SER A 68 4.01 -12.20 6.46
C SER A 68 2.65 -11.54 6.20
N SER A 69 2.65 -10.27 5.80
CA SER A 69 1.41 -9.55 5.49
C SER A 69 0.93 -9.74 4.05
N VAL A 70 1.58 -10.61 3.27
CA VAL A 70 1.13 -10.94 1.93
C VAL A 70 0.54 -12.34 1.97
N ASN A 71 -0.71 -12.50 1.53
CA ASN A 71 -1.40 -13.79 1.58
C ASN A 71 -1.00 -14.68 0.38
N GLN A 72 -1.61 -15.87 0.33
CA GLN A 72 -1.30 -16.85 -0.73
C GLN A 72 -1.71 -16.35 -2.12
N GLU A 73 -2.71 -15.49 -2.19
CA GLU A 73 -3.17 -14.90 -3.43
C GLU A 73 -2.29 -13.74 -3.90
N GLY A 74 -1.28 -13.36 -3.12
CA GLY A 74 -0.37 -12.28 -3.47
C GLY A 74 -0.88 -10.89 -3.12
N GLU A 75 -1.86 -10.80 -2.22
CA GLU A 75 -2.43 -9.53 -1.80
C GLU A 75 -1.83 -9.06 -0.49
N LEU A 76 -1.59 -7.75 -0.38
CA LEU A 76 -1.13 -7.15 0.87
C LEU A 76 -2.31 -7.00 1.82
N LEU A 77 -2.15 -7.51 3.03
CA LEU A 77 -3.17 -7.47 4.07
C LEU A 77 -2.92 -6.30 5.01
N ASP A 78 -4.00 -5.73 5.57
CA ASP A 78 -3.85 -4.78 6.67
C ASP A 78 -3.52 -5.55 7.96
N ARG A 79 -3.32 -4.82 9.07
CA ARG A 79 -2.95 -5.47 10.33
C ARG A 79 -4.05 -6.36 10.91
N ASN A 80 -5.27 -6.26 10.38
CA ASN A 80 -6.39 -7.10 10.78
C ASN A 80 -6.60 -8.28 9.87
N GLY A 81 -5.73 -8.48 8.89
CA GLY A 81 -5.77 -9.62 7.98
C GLY A 81 -6.71 -9.46 6.80
N ILE A 82 -7.14 -8.24 6.51
CA ILE A 82 -8.05 -7.95 5.39
C ILE A 82 -7.24 -7.29 4.25
N PRO A 83 -7.40 -7.74 3.00
CA PRO A 83 -6.67 -7.11 1.89
C PRO A 83 -6.98 -5.61 1.80
N VAL A 84 -5.93 -4.80 1.66
CA VAL A 84 -6.11 -3.36 1.47
C VAL A 84 -6.62 -3.08 0.07
N SER A 85 -7.32 -1.96 -0.09
CA SER A 85 -7.79 -1.49 -1.40
C SER A 85 -6.90 -0.37 -1.88
N PHE A 86 -6.46 -0.46 -3.14
CA PHE A 86 -5.71 0.62 -3.78
C PHE A 86 -6.60 1.27 -4.83
N HIS A 87 -6.69 2.58 -4.79
CA HIS A 87 -7.45 3.34 -5.78
C HIS A 87 -6.52 4.37 -6.44
N ARG A 88 -6.30 4.20 -7.73
CA ARG A 88 -5.45 5.11 -8.48
C ARG A 88 -6.28 6.32 -8.90
N GLU A 89 -6.08 7.43 -8.20
CA GLU A 89 -6.84 8.66 -8.47
C GLU A 89 -6.31 9.42 -9.68
N SER A 90 -5.00 9.30 -9.93
CA SER A 90 -4.36 9.92 -11.08
C SER A 90 -3.11 9.11 -11.40
N SER A 91 -2.33 9.54 -12.40
CA SER A 91 -1.12 8.84 -12.82
C SER A 91 -0.12 8.70 -11.66
N SER A 92 -0.12 9.62 -10.71
CA SER A 92 0.86 9.64 -9.62
C SER A 92 0.25 9.51 -8.23
N LYS A 93 -1.08 9.51 -8.10
CA LYS A 93 -1.74 9.46 -6.79
C LYS A 93 -2.52 8.17 -6.62
N ILE A 94 -2.14 7.41 -5.60
CA ILE A 94 -2.82 6.16 -5.24
C ILE A 94 -3.32 6.28 -3.81
N GLN A 95 -4.63 6.15 -3.63
CA GLN A 95 -5.24 6.14 -2.31
C GLN A 95 -5.30 4.71 -1.80
N ILE A 96 -4.98 4.52 -0.53
CA ILE A 96 -4.95 3.21 0.11
C ILE A 96 -6.01 3.17 1.19
N ARG A 97 -6.80 2.10 1.25
CA ARG A 97 -7.90 1.95 2.19
C ARG A 97 -7.78 0.63 2.94
N SER A 98 -7.93 0.71 4.27
CA SER A 98 -8.02 -0.45 5.16
C SER A 98 -9.44 -0.56 5.71
N ALA A 99 -9.91 -1.79 5.93
CA ALA A 99 -11.25 -2.03 6.47
C ALA A 99 -11.44 -1.56 7.92
N GLY A 100 -10.33 -1.34 8.65
CA GLY A 100 -10.43 -0.88 10.02
C GLY A 100 -10.81 -1.97 11.01
N LYS A 101 -11.39 -1.56 12.13
CA LYS A 101 -11.65 -2.46 13.26
C LYS A 101 -12.75 -3.47 12.98
N ASP A 102 -13.75 -3.11 12.18
CA ASP A 102 -14.88 -4.00 11.91
C ASP A 102 -14.55 -5.06 10.85
N ARG A 103 -13.39 -4.98 10.22
CA ARG A 103 -12.92 -5.91 9.18
C ARG A 103 -13.85 -5.99 7.97
N VAL A 104 -14.66 -4.97 7.79
CA VAL A 104 -15.58 -4.89 6.65
C VAL A 104 -15.25 -3.65 5.85
N MET A 105 -14.88 -3.84 4.58
CA MET A 105 -14.52 -2.74 3.70
C MET A 105 -15.77 -1.92 3.35
N TRP A 106 -15.57 -0.64 3.12
CA TRP A 106 -16.59 0.32 2.69
C TRP A 106 -17.58 0.65 3.80
N THR A 107 -17.09 0.74 5.04
CA THR A 107 -17.85 1.18 6.20
C THR A 107 -17.21 2.43 6.79
N SER A 108 -17.88 3.04 7.77
CA SER A 108 -17.37 4.24 8.44
C SER A 108 -16.08 4.00 9.22
N ASP A 109 -15.75 2.74 9.54
CA ASP A 109 -14.51 2.36 10.23
C ASP A 109 -13.29 2.39 9.34
N ASP A 110 -13.45 2.50 8.03
CA ASP A 110 -12.34 2.44 7.09
C ASP A 110 -11.32 3.54 7.37
N VAL A 111 -10.05 3.16 7.23
CA VAL A 111 -8.94 4.12 7.31
C VAL A 111 -8.41 4.32 5.91
N VAL A 112 -8.26 5.57 5.51
CA VAL A 112 -7.85 5.94 4.16
C VAL A 112 -6.60 6.81 4.21
N TYR A 113 -5.63 6.53 3.34
CA TYR A 113 -4.43 7.35 3.24
C TYR A 113 -4.10 7.60 1.76
N PRO A 114 -3.82 8.82 1.34
CA PRO A 114 -3.98 10.03 2.17
C PRO A 114 -5.45 10.35 2.41
N ASP A 115 -5.72 10.93 3.57
CA ASP A 115 -7.05 11.34 3.96
C ASP A 115 -7.44 12.60 3.17
N ARG A 116 -8.67 12.62 2.65
CA ARG A 116 -9.17 13.78 1.89
C ARG A 116 -9.17 15.06 2.71
N LYS A 117 -9.46 14.96 4.01
CA LYS A 117 -9.43 16.12 4.90
C LYS A 117 -8.03 16.70 5.01
N THR A 118 -7.02 15.82 5.08
CA THR A 118 -5.63 16.25 5.10
C THR A 118 -5.25 16.95 3.81
N LEU A 119 -5.68 16.41 2.67
CA LEU A 119 -5.42 17.00 1.36
C LEU A 119 -6.10 18.36 1.22
N SER A 120 -7.34 18.47 1.70
CA SER A 120 -8.07 19.76 1.67
C SER A 120 -7.38 20.82 2.49
N LYS A 121 -6.82 20.45 3.65
CA LYS A 121 -6.10 21.38 4.51
C LYS A 121 -4.77 21.82 3.91
N ALA A 122 -4.17 20.99 3.09
CA ALA A 122 -2.91 21.31 2.44
C ALA A 122 -3.05 22.36 1.34
N ASN A 123 -4.26 22.59 0.91
CA ASN A 123 -4.57 23.58 -0.11
C ASN A 123 -4.86 24.93 0.55
#